data_0f61360d2e084994e32a9fad008f5607
#
_entry.id   0f61360d2e084994e32a9fad008f5607
#
_cell.length_a   1.000
_cell.length_b   1.000
_cell.length_c   1.000
_cell.angle_alpha   90.00
_cell.angle_beta   90.00
_cell.angle_gamma   90.00
#
_symmetry.space_group_name_H-M   'P 1'
#
loop_
_entity.id
_entity.type
_entity.pdbx_description
1 polymer ?
#
loop_
_entity_poly.entity_id
_entity_poly.type
_entity_poly.pdbx_seq_one_letter_code
_entity_poly.pdbx_strand_id
1 'polypeptide(L)'
;MRTRVCAALLSLIATSAGALGPDLGQMIRNDDRDRLTHLDEVAGRTLRSAMAVADPADLDVLAAGLRGAPLPSDTAASILPGDWSCRMMKLGRTLPLVVYQPFRCRIGTDGSFRKLTGSQRMTGQIGMLDGRQTYVGTGFIAGDEPVPYLQLPEQPVPTAIPQRIPEVGVVEVVSPTKARILLPLPVLESDLNLLLLGR
;
A
#
# COMPACT_ATOMS: atom_id res chain seq x y z
N MET A 1 -40.76 -8.24 54.82
CA MET A 1 -39.38 -8.29 54.26
C MET A 1 -39.45 -8.10 52.77
N ARG A 2 -38.99 -6.98 52.23
CA ARG A 2 -38.97 -6.72 50.78
C ARG A 2 -37.50 -6.80 50.32
N THR A 3 -37.17 -7.86 49.62
CA THR A 3 -35.86 -8.09 49.02
C THR A 3 -35.66 -7.21 47.80
N ARG A 4 -34.73 -6.27 47.84
CA ARG A 4 -34.33 -5.45 46.66
C ARG A 4 -33.27 -6.21 45.90
N VAL A 5 -33.58 -6.61 44.65
CA VAL A 5 -32.61 -7.16 43.69
C VAL A 5 -31.96 -5.96 42.99
N CYS A 6 -30.66 -5.73 43.27
CA CYS A 6 -29.86 -4.81 42.47
C CYS A 6 -29.39 -5.51 41.19
N ALA A 7 -29.90 -5.09 40.07
CA ALA A 7 -29.37 -5.48 38.77
C ALA A 7 -28.13 -4.64 38.45
N ALA A 8 -26.99 -5.26 38.40
CA ALA A 8 -25.75 -4.64 37.96
C ALA A 8 -25.75 -4.63 36.42
N LEU A 9 -25.84 -3.45 35.82
CA LEU A 9 -25.60 -3.25 34.37
C LEU A 9 -24.11 -3.34 34.10
N LEU A 10 -23.65 -4.44 33.48
CA LEU A 10 -22.34 -4.53 32.85
C LEU A 10 -22.35 -3.72 31.57
N SER A 11 -21.75 -2.54 31.58
CA SER A 11 -21.46 -1.77 30.36
C SER A 11 -20.32 -2.46 29.60
N LEU A 12 -20.61 -3.15 28.50
CA LEU A 12 -19.61 -3.56 27.54
C LEU A 12 -19.03 -2.30 26.86
N ILE A 13 -17.82 -1.95 27.24
CA ILE A 13 -17.01 -0.97 26.48
C ILE A 13 -16.53 -1.70 25.22
N ALA A 14 -17.23 -1.49 24.12
CA ALA A 14 -16.73 -1.87 22.79
C ALA A 14 -15.51 -0.98 22.50
N THR A 15 -14.31 -1.50 22.63
CA THR A 15 -13.10 -0.87 22.09
C THR A 15 -13.22 -0.89 20.58
N SER A 16 -13.55 0.25 19.97
CA SER A 16 -13.42 0.42 18.54
C SER A 16 -11.96 0.19 18.15
N ALA A 17 -11.69 -0.88 17.42
CA ALA A 17 -10.40 -1.05 16.77
C ALA A 17 -10.20 0.18 15.85
N GLY A 18 -9.31 1.08 16.26
CA GLY A 18 -9.04 2.31 15.51
C GLY A 18 -8.41 1.98 14.16
N ALA A 19 -8.72 2.79 13.15
CA ALA A 19 -8.04 2.72 11.87
C ALA A 19 -6.53 2.94 12.05
N LEU A 20 -5.69 2.28 11.25
CA LEU A 20 -4.25 2.56 11.25
C LEU A 20 -4.00 3.90 10.55
N GLY A 21 -3.27 4.79 11.21
CA GLY A 21 -2.85 6.08 10.66
C GLY A 21 -4.00 7.11 10.53
N PRO A 22 -3.72 8.25 9.87
CA PRO A 22 -4.65 9.36 9.74
C PRO A 22 -5.74 9.13 8.69
N ASP A 23 -6.75 9.98 8.69
CA ASP A 23 -7.62 10.21 7.52
C ASP A 23 -6.80 10.93 6.43
N LEU A 24 -6.70 10.32 5.27
CA LEU A 24 -5.94 10.82 4.13
C LEU A 24 -6.74 11.78 3.23
N GLY A 25 -8.03 11.97 3.49
CA GLY A 25 -8.91 12.76 2.63
C GLY A 25 -8.46 14.19 2.40
N GLN A 26 -7.79 14.80 3.39
CA GLN A 26 -7.21 16.16 3.30
C GLN A 26 -5.75 16.17 2.83
N MET A 27 -5.10 15.02 2.78
CA MET A 27 -3.69 14.91 2.41
C MET A 27 -3.51 14.55 0.94
N ILE A 28 -4.40 13.71 0.40
CA ILE A 28 -4.25 13.19 -0.96
C ILE A 28 -4.53 14.27 -2.00
N ARG A 29 -3.67 14.37 -3.00
CA ARG A 29 -3.82 15.25 -4.16
C ARG A 29 -4.91 14.73 -5.08
N ASN A 30 -5.57 15.62 -5.84
CA ASN A 30 -6.66 15.23 -6.73
C ASN A 30 -6.20 14.28 -7.85
N ASP A 31 -5.05 14.54 -8.45
CA ASP A 31 -4.44 13.69 -9.47
C ASP A 31 -4.10 12.29 -8.93
N ASP A 32 -3.64 12.19 -7.70
CA ASP A 32 -3.34 10.92 -7.06
C ASP A 32 -4.62 10.18 -6.62
N ARG A 33 -5.66 10.90 -6.20
CA ARG A 33 -7.00 10.31 -5.97
C ARG A 33 -7.58 9.75 -7.27
N ASP A 34 -7.43 10.46 -8.38
CA ASP A 34 -7.86 9.99 -9.71
C ASP A 34 -7.14 8.72 -10.12
N ARG A 35 -5.81 8.62 -9.90
CA ARG A 35 -5.05 7.38 -10.14
C ARG A 35 -5.66 6.18 -9.41
N LEU A 36 -6.09 6.34 -8.16
CA LEU A 36 -6.69 5.25 -7.36
C LEU A 36 -8.04 4.80 -7.92
N THR A 37 -8.82 5.68 -8.58
CA THR A 37 -10.09 5.30 -9.21
C THR A 37 -9.90 4.37 -10.41
N HIS A 38 -8.74 4.42 -11.06
CA HIS A 38 -8.41 3.58 -12.21
C HIS A 38 -7.77 2.22 -11.84
N LEU A 39 -7.67 1.88 -10.54
CA LEU A 39 -6.95 0.69 -10.09
C LEU A 39 -7.45 -0.59 -10.78
N ASP A 40 -8.75 -0.85 -10.78
CA ASP A 40 -9.32 -2.09 -11.30
C ASP A 40 -9.15 -2.22 -12.83
N GLU A 41 -9.33 -1.11 -13.56
CA GLU A 41 -9.10 -1.06 -15.00
C GLU A 41 -7.65 -1.35 -15.34
N VAL A 42 -6.73 -0.65 -14.69
CA VAL A 42 -5.28 -0.78 -14.90
C VAL A 42 -4.81 -2.18 -14.52
N ALA A 43 -5.23 -2.70 -13.35
CA ALA A 43 -4.91 -4.04 -12.92
C ALA A 43 -5.42 -5.09 -13.91
N GLY A 44 -6.68 -5.01 -14.33
CA GLY A 44 -7.25 -5.94 -15.31
C GLY A 44 -6.50 -5.95 -16.63
N ARG A 45 -6.12 -4.78 -17.14
CA ARG A 45 -5.36 -4.64 -18.39
C ARG A 45 -3.95 -5.20 -18.26
N THR A 46 -3.20 -4.81 -17.22
CA THR A 46 -1.81 -5.19 -17.04
C THR A 46 -1.64 -6.67 -16.70
N LEU A 47 -2.52 -7.22 -15.86
CA LEU A 47 -2.54 -8.66 -15.53
C LEU A 47 -2.80 -9.50 -16.79
N ARG A 48 -3.80 -9.14 -17.59
CA ARG A 48 -4.07 -9.86 -18.85
C ARG A 48 -2.88 -9.82 -19.80
N SER A 49 -2.19 -8.67 -19.91
CA SER A 49 -0.98 -8.55 -20.72
C SER A 49 0.16 -9.40 -20.18
N ALA A 50 0.41 -9.38 -18.88
CA ALA A 50 1.43 -10.20 -18.24
C ALA A 50 1.17 -11.71 -18.43
N MET A 51 -0.07 -12.16 -18.21
CA MET A 51 -0.47 -13.56 -18.41
C MET A 51 -0.26 -14.06 -19.85
N ALA A 52 -0.27 -13.17 -20.84
CA ALA A 52 -0.10 -13.56 -22.22
C ALA A 52 1.36 -13.85 -22.60
N VAL A 53 2.34 -13.18 -21.95
CA VAL A 53 3.73 -13.16 -22.48
C VAL A 53 4.84 -13.16 -21.41
N ALA A 54 4.51 -13.06 -20.12
CA ALA A 54 5.53 -13.05 -19.06
C ALA A 54 6.10 -14.45 -18.79
N ASP A 55 7.26 -14.50 -18.16
CA ASP A 55 7.89 -15.75 -17.76
C ASP A 55 6.99 -16.52 -16.77
N PRO A 56 6.80 -17.85 -16.93
CA PRO A 56 5.94 -18.65 -16.07
C PRO A 56 6.32 -18.60 -14.59
N ALA A 57 7.60 -18.57 -14.25
CA ALA A 57 8.04 -18.48 -12.85
C ALA A 57 7.67 -17.13 -12.22
N ASP A 58 7.76 -16.03 -12.97
CA ASP A 58 7.32 -14.71 -12.52
C ASP A 58 5.79 -14.65 -12.38
N LEU A 59 5.06 -15.31 -13.27
CA LEU A 59 3.59 -15.44 -13.17
C LEU A 59 3.17 -16.21 -11.93
N ASP A 60 3.87 -17.27 -11.56
CA ASP A 60 3.60 -18.02 -10.33
C ASP A 60 3.76 -17.14 -9.08
N VAL A 61 4.82 -16.30 -9.05
CA VAL A 61 5.05 -15.35 -7.95
C VAL A 61 3.93 -14.28 -7.91
N LEU A 62 3.55 -13.76 -9.06
CA LEU A 62 2.46 -12.77 -9.19
C LEU A 62 1.13 -13.38 -8.71
N ALA A 63 0.78 -14.56 -9.22
CA ALA A 63 -0.46 -15.27 -8.85
C ALA A 63 -0.51 -15.59 -7.35
N ALA A 64 0.60 -16.10 -6.78
CA ALA A 64 0.72 -16.33 -5.35
C ALA A 64 0.54 -15.03 -4.55
N GLY A 65 1.09 -13.92 -5.04
CA GLY A 65 0.96 -12.60 -4.43
C GLY A 65 -0.47 -12.08 -4.39
N LEU A 66 -1.21 -12.27 -5.47
CA LEU A 66 -2.60 -11.80 -5.60
C LEU A 66 -3.63 -12.72 -4.94
N ARG A 67 -3.27 -13.95 -4.60
CA ARG A 67 -4.19 -14.91 -3.97
C ARG A 67 -4.62 -14.46 -2.58
N GLY A 68 -5.93 -14.57 -2.30
CA GLY A 68 -6.59 -14.28 -1.03
C GLY A 68 -7.36 -12.96 -1.05
N ALA A 69 -8.54 -12.97 -0.43
CA ALA A 69 -9.38 -11.78 -0.26
C ALA A 69 -8.81 -10.86 0.83
N PRO A 70 -8.97 -9.54 0.70
CA PRO A 70 -8.59 -8.61 1.76
C PRO A 70 -9.42 -8.81 3.03
N LEU A 71 -8.78 -8.67 4.19
CA LEU A 71 -9.45 -8.60 5.48
C LEU A 71 -10.13 -7.23 5.65
N PRO A 72 -11.15 -7.12 6.52
CA PRO A 72 -11.73 -5.83 6.90
C PRO A 72 -10.67 -4.85 7.42
N SER A 73 -10.88 -3.54 7.17
CA SER A 73 -9.88 -2.50 7.46
C SER A 73 -9.51 -2.39 8.94
N ASP A 74 -10.45 -2.62 9.85
CA ASP A 74 -10.24 -2.63 11.30
C ASP A 74 -9.31 -3.78 11.74
N THR A 75 -9.53 -4.98 11.19
CA THR A 75 -8.64 -6.14 11.40
C THR A 75 -7.26 -5.88 10.79
N ALA A 76 -7.21 -5.33 9.57
CA ALA A 76 -5.98 -5.00 8.87
C ALA A 76 -5.10 -4.03 9.65
N ALA A 77 -5.70 -3.03 10.31
CA ALA A 77 -5.00 -2.01 11.09
C ALA A 77 -4.13 -2.59 12.21
N SER A 78 -4.58 -3.65 12.87
CA SER A 78 -3.83 -4.30 13.95
C SER A 78 -2.68 -5.19 13.45
N ILE A 79 -2.75 -5.66 12.20
CA ILE A 79 -1.78 -6.57 11.60
C ILE A 79 -0.62 -5.82 10.95
N LEU A 80 -0.86 -4.68 10.32
CA LEU A 80 0.11 -3.97 9.49
C LEU A 80 1.40 -3.55 10.21
N PRO A 81 1.39 -3.05 11.47
CA PRO A 81 2.61 -2.58 12.12
C PRO A 81 3.69 -3.66 12.25
N GLY A 82 4.95 -3.24 12.05
CA GLY A 82 6.14 -4.09 12.21
C GLY A 82 7.01 -4.18 10.96
N ASP A 83 7.96 -5.11 10.99
CA ASP A 83 8.89 -5.37 9.89
C ASP A 83 8.30 -6.37 8.89
N TRP A 84 8.56 -6.12 7.61
CA TRP A 84 8.10 -6.93 6.50
C TRP A 84 9.24 -7.22 5.51
N SER A 85 9.27 -8.43 4.97
CA SER A 85 9.90 -8.67 3.68
C SER A 85 8.98 -8.13 2.61
N CYS A 86 9.47 -7.28 1.71
CA CYS A 86 8.63 -6.69 0.67
C CYS A 86 9.23 -6.91 -0.71
N ARG A 87 8.42 -7.33 -1.67
CA ARG A 87 8.84 -7.60 -3.05
C ARG A 87 8.05 -6.73 -4.00
N MET A 88 8.78 -5.90 -4.77
CA MET A 88 8.19 -5.09 -5.82
C MET A 88 7.98 -5.92 -7.09
N MET A 89 6.84 -5.76 -7.72
CA MET A 89 6.57 -6.17 -9.09
C MET A 89 6.10 -4.98 -9.90
N LYS A 90 6.54 -4.89 -11.16
CA LYS A 90 6.13 -3.83 -12.09
C LYS A 90 5.47 -4.46 -13.30
N LEU A 91 4.29 -3.97 -13.66
CA LEU A 91 3.47 -4.50 -14.74
C LEU A 91 3.16 -3.42 -15.77
N GLY A 92 3.25 -3.79 -17.03
CA GLY A 92 2.90 -2.92 -18.17
C GLY A 92 3.98 -1.91 -18.53
N ARG A 93 3.68 -1.10 -19.55
CA ARG A 93 4.52 -0.09 -20.16
C ARG A 93 5.79 -0.67 -20.78
N THR A 94 6.93 -0.67 -20.08
CA THR A 94 8.21 -1.10 -20.66
C THR A 94 8.32 -2.62 -20.79
N LEU A 95 7.90 -3.37 -19.77
CA LEU A 95 7.89 -4.83 -19.74
C LEU A 95 6.57 -5.33 -19.18
N PRO A 96 6.09 -6.49 -19.70
CA PRO A 96 4.81 -7.06 -19.23
C PRO A 96 4.79 -7.34 -17.73
N LEU A 97 5.88 -7.87 -17.20
CA LEU A 97 6.08 -8.16 -15.79
C LEU A 97 7.58 -8.15 -15.46
N VAL A 98 7.92 -7.50 -14.35
CA VAL A 98 9.25 -7.58 -13.72
C VAL A 98 9.05 -7.90 -12.25
N VAL A 99 9.65 -9.00 -11.78
CA VAL A 99 9.62 -9.41 -10.37
C VAL A 99 10.99 -9.16 -9.77
N TYR A 100 11.06 -8.25 -8.79
CA TYR A 100 12.31 -7.92 -8.10
C TYR A 100 12.61 -8.90 -6.95
N GLN A 101 13.86 -8.92 -6.50
CA GLN A 101 14.24 -9.61 -5.27
C GLN A 101 13.59 -8.95 -4.05
N PRO A 102 13.43 -9.69 -2.94
CA PRO A 102 12.85 -9.13 -1.72
C PRO A 102 13.70 -8.00 -1.14
N PHE A 103 13.02 -7.01 -0.59
CA PHE A 103 13.57 -5.88 0.14
C PHE A 103 13.08 -5.91 1.59
N ARG A 104 13.55 -4.99 2.42
CA ARG A 104 13.03 -4.76 3.78
C ARG A 104 12.11 -3.56 3.79
N CYS A 105 10.96 -3.72 4.45
CA CYS A 105 10.00 -2.66 4.70
C CYS A 105 9.67 -2.60 6.19
N ARG A 106 9.20 -1.45 6.67
CA ARG A 106 8.69 -1.25 8.02
C ARG A 106 7.42 -0.42 7.98
N ILE A 107 6.45 -0.79 8.81
CA ILE A 107 5.22 -0.04 9.05
C ILE A 107 5.17 0.29 10.54
N GLY A 108 5.01 1.57 10.87
CA GLY A 108 4.84 2.04 12.24
C GLY A 108 3.43 1.83 12.77
N THR A 109 3.26 1.90 14.08
CA THR A 109 1.94 1.87 14.73
C THR A 109 1.11 3.12 14.44
N ASP A 110 1.75 4.18 13.97
CA ASP A 110 1.16 5.42 13.48
C ASP A 110 0.79 5.39 11.98
N GLY A 111 1.01 4.24 11.31
CA GLY A 111 0.80 4.06 9.88
C GLY A 111 1.98 4.54 9.01
N SER A 112 3.06 5.07 9.58
CA SER A 112 4.24 5.43 8.80
C SER A 112 4.79 4.20 8.05
N PHE A 113 5.11 4.36 6.76
CA PHE A 113 5.64 3.30 5.90
C PHE A 113 7.02 3.68 5.36
N ARG A 114 7.94 2.72 5.35
CA ARG A 114 9.28 2.88 4.78
C ARG A 114 9.74 1.62 4.07
N LYS A 115 10.15 1.74 2.80
CA LYS A 115 10.92 0.73 2.08
C LYS A 115 12.41 1.01 2.31
N LEU A 116 13.07 0.14 3.07
CA LEU A 116 14.40 0.38 3.68
C LEU A 116 15.57 -0.03 2.79
N THR A 117 15.38 -0.90 1.79
CA THR A 117 16.46 -1.41 0.94
C THR A 117 16.10 -1.31 -0.55
N GLY A 118 17.09 -1.49 -1.42
CA GLY A 118 17.01 -1.27 -2.86
C GLY A 118 17.39 0.16 -3.27
N SER A 119 17.60 0.41 -4.56
CA SER A 119 17.93 1.75 -5.09
C SER A 119 16.72 2.69 -5.09
N GLN A 120 15.55 2.21 -5.48
CA GLN A 120 14.30 2.96 -5.35
C GLN A 120 13.71 2.73 -3.96
N ARG A 121 13.52 3.79 -3.21
CA ARG A 121 12.98 3.82 -1.85
C ARG A 121 11.60 4.43 -1.84
N MET A 122 10.85 4.17 -0.79
CA MET A 122 9.54 4.74 -0.54
C MET A 122 9.42 5.13 0.93
N THR A 123 8.81 6.27 1.19
CA THR A 123 8.42 6.70 2.54
C THR A 123 7.09 7.41 2.47
N GLY A 124 6.25 7.24 3.47
CA GLY A 124 4.91 7.85 3.46
C GLY A 124 4.05 7.37 4.62
N GLN A 125 2.76 7.43 4.40
CA GLN A 125 1.74 7.16 5.39
C GLN A 125 0.70 6.18 4.84
N ILE A 126 0.38 5.16 5.62
CA ILE A 126 -0.81 4.34 5.45
C ILE A 126 -1.88 4.94 6.34
N GLY A 127 -3.06 5.15 5.80
CA GLY A 127 -4.22 5.70 6.52
C GLY A 127 -5.51 5.32 5.83
N MET A 128 -6.61 5.95 6.24
CA MET A 128 -7.92 5.69 5.67
C MET A 128 -8.26 6.72 4.59
N LEU A 129 -8.76 6.24 3.45
CA LEU A 129 -9.32 7.06 2.38
C LEU A 129 -10.62 6.38 1.89
N ASP A 130 -11.73 7.07 2.02
CA ASP A 130 -13.04 6.60 1.55
C ASP A 130 -13.36 5.15 1.99
N GLY A 131 -13.06 4.83 3.26
CA GLY A 131 -13.29 3.50 3.85
C GLY A 131 -12.27 2.42 3.50
N ARG A 132 -11.22 2.74 2.74
CA ARG A 132 -10.14 1.80 2.32
C ARG A 132 -8.80 2.19 2.93
N GLN A 133 -8.03 1.19 3.35
CA GLN A 133 -6.63 1.43 3.72
C GLN A 133 -5.84 1.82 2.46
N THR A 134 -5.19 2.97 2.54
CA THR A 134 -4.49 3.59 1.40
C THR A 134 -3.10 4.06 1.84
N TYR A 135 -2.13 3.92 0.96
CA TYR A 135 -0.79 4.46 1.11
C TYR A 135 -0.66 5.73 0.27
N VAL A 136 -0.11 6.78 0.86
CA VAL A 136 0.38 7.98 0.15
C VAL A 136 1.80 8.27 0.58
N GLY A 137 2.67 8.62 -0.35
CA GLY A 137 4.06 8.87 -0.01
C GLY A 137 4.92 9.36 -1.15
N THR A 138 6.21 9.35 -0.90
CA THR A 138 7.27 9.80 -1.80
C THR A 138 8.15 8.62 -2.19
N GLY A 139 8.30 8.39 -3.49
CA GLY A 139 9.34 7.57 -4.07
C GLY A 139 10.59 8.40 -4.31
N PHE A 140 11.77 7.86 -3.99
CA PHE A 140 13.05 8.54 -4.10
C PHE A 140 14.22 7.55 -4.31
N ILE A 141 15.39 8.04 -4.70
CA ILE A 141 16.59 7.22 -4.88
C ILE A 141 17.36 7.10 -3.55
N ALA A 142 17.93 5.93 -3.29
CA ALA A 142 18.75 5.70 -2.10
C ALA A 142 19.96 6.63 -2.08
N GLY A 143 20.17 7.30 -0.95
CA GLY A 143 21.18 8.34 -0.78
C GLY A 143 20.63 9.76 -0.87
N ASP A 144 19.45 9.94 -1.48
CA ASP A 144 18.75 11.22 -1.48
C ASP A 144 17.90 11.38 -0.21
N GLU A 145 17.65 12.64 0.18
CA GLU A 145 16.69 12.96 1.24
C GLU A 145 15.27 12.98 0.65
N PRO A 146 14.33 12.20 1.19
CA PRO A 146 12.93 12.29 0.79
C PRO A 146 12.32 13.62 1.25
N VAL A 147 11.40 14.16 0.46
CA VAL A 147 10.52 15.24 0.91
C VAL A 147 9.17 14.67 1.32
N PRO A 148 8.47 15.29 2.28
CA PRO A 148 7.09 14.93 2.61
C PRO A 148 6.20 14.98 1.37
N TYR A 149 5.25 14.05 1.27
CA TYR A 149 4.34 13.93 0.13
C TYR A 149 3.66 15.26 -0.26
N LEU A 150 3.20 16.03 0.71
CA LEU A 150 2.55 17.34 0.48
C LEU A 150 3.50 18.44 -0.04
N GLN A 151 4.81 18.21 0.01
CA GLN A 151 5.82 19.14 -0.52
C GLN A 151 6.31 18.75 -1.92
N LEU A 152 5.80 17.66 -2.48
CA LEU A 152 6.10 17.27 -3.85
C LEU A 152 5.54 18.30 -4.83
N PRO A 153 6.21 18.56 -5.97
CA PRO A 153 5.69 19.45 -7.01
C PRO A 153 4.37 18.89 -7.56
N GLU A 154 3.45 19.75 -7.95
CA GLU A 154 2.16 19.36 -8.56
C GLU A 154 2.36 18.51 -9.82
N GLN A 155 3.39 18.85 -10.60
CA GLN A 155 3.78 18.09 -11.79
C GLN A 155 5.16 17.48 -11.56
N PRO A 156 5.22 16.20 -11.16
CA PRO A 156 6.50 15.54 -10.95
C PRO A 156 7.23 15.36 -12.28
N VAL A 157 8.51 15.68 -12.30
CA VAL A 157 9.38 15.46 -13.46
C VAL A 157 10.10 14.13 -13.26
N PRO A 158 9.80 13.08 -14.05
CA PRO A 158 10.38 11.74 -13.86
C PRO A 158 11.91 11.70 -13.92
N THR A 159 12.50 12.59 -14.69
CA THR A 159 13.96 12.70 -14.90
C THR A 159 14.65 13.72 -14.00
N ALA A 160 13.93 14.35 -13.07
CA ALA A 160 14.52 15.31 -12.14
C ALA A 160 15.60 14.67 -11.25
N ILE A 161 16.63 15.43 -10.93
CA ILE A 161 17.67 15.03 -9.98
C ILE A 161 17.68 16.07 -8.87
N PRO A 162 17.46 15.69 -7.61
CA PRO A 162 17.10 14.35 -7.13
C PRO A 162 15.69 13.92 -7.54
N GLN A 163 15.52 12.64 -7.87
CA GLN A 163 14.23 12.09 -8.24
C GLN A 163 13.32 11.96 -7.02
N ARG A 164 12.17 12.62 -7.06
CA ARG A 164 11.14 12.56 -6.01
C ARG A 164 9.77 12.56 -6.66
N ILE A 165 9.02 11.50 -6.46
CA ILE A 165 7.75 11.26 -7.14
C ILE A 165 6.65 10.87 -6.15
N PRO A 166 5.38 11.25 -6.40
CA PRO A 166 4.26 10.77 -5.60
C PRO A 166 4.00 9.29 -5.87
N GLU A 167 3.81 8.56 -4.77
CA GLU A 167 3.43 7.16 -4.76
C GLU A 167 2.13 6.98 -3.99
N VAL A 168 1.12 6.42 -4.64
CA VAL A 168 -0.18 6.17 -4.02
C VAL A 168 -0.65 4.75 -4.34
N GLY A 169 -1.33 4.11 -3.39
CA GLY A 169 -1.79 2.75 -3.61
C GLY A 169 -2.80 2.28 -2.56
N VAL A 170 -3.60 1.29 -2.94
CA VAL A 170 -4.52 0.61 -2.04
C VAL A 170 -3.77 -0.47 -1.28
N VAL A 171 -3.95 -0.50 0.05
CA VAL A 171 -3.34 -1.48 0.94
C VAL A 171 -4.34 -2.59 1.26
N GLU A 172 -3.96 -3.83 1.02
CA GLU A 172 -4.78 -5.01 1.29
C GLU A 172 -4.02 -5.97 2.20
N VAL A 173 -4.56 -6.23 3.37
CA VAL A 173 -4.07 -7.29 4.28
C VAL A 173 -4.86 -8.55 4.01
N VAL A 174 -4.17 -9.65 3.74
CA VAL A 174 -4.77 -10.95 3.40
C VAL A 174 -4.74 -11.91 4.59
N SER A 175 -3.69 -11.84 5.39
CA SER A 175 -3.49 -12.66 6.58
C SER A 175 -2.51 -11.97 7.55
N PRO A 176 -2.29 -12.49 8.77
CA PRO A 176 -1.27 -11.96 9.68
C PRO A 176 0.14 -11.89 9.09
N THR A 177 0.43 -12.69 8.06
CA THR A 177 1.75 -12.80 7.45
C THR A 177 1.80 -12.35 6.00
N LYS A 178 0.68 -11.85 5.44
CA LYS A 178 0.59 -11.47 4.03
C LYS A 178 -0.25 -10.21 3.83
N ALA A 179 0.35 -9.22 3.18
CA ALA A 179 -0.33 -8.02 2.71
C ALA A 179 0.21 -7.61 1.34
N ARG A 180 -0.42 -6.61 0.71
CA ARG A 180 0.04 -6.03 -0.56
C ARG A 180 -0.39 -4.58 -0.69
N ILE A 181 0.37 -3.82 -1.47
CA ILE A 181 0.01 -2.46 -1.88
C ILE A 181 -0.06 -2.46 -3.41
N LEU A 182 -1.23 -2.11 -3.95
CA LEU A 182 -1.46 -1.96 -5.38
C LEU A 182 -1.36 -0.48 -5.73
N LEU A 183 -0.36 -0.11 -6.53
CA LEU A 183 -0.07 1.27 -6.90
C LEU A 183 -0.37 1.47 -8.40
N PRO A 184 -1.57 2.00 -8.74
CA PRO A 184 -1.94 2.22 -10.14
C PRO A 184 -1.25 3.45 -10.71
N LEU A 185 -0.95 3.40 -12.01
CA LEU A 185 -0.41 4.49 -12.81
C LEU A 185 0.79 5.19 -12.15
N PRO A 186 1.82 4.43 -11.70
CA PRO A 186 3.01 5.06 -11.15
C PRO A 186 3.65 6.00 -12.18
N VAL A 187 4.32 7.05 -11.68
CA VAL A 187 4.98 8.05 -12.55
C VAL A 187 6.05 7.40 -13.43
N LEU A 188 6.71 6.35 -12.92
CA LEU A 188 7.84 5.69 -13.59
C LEU A 188 7.52 4.28 -14.08
N GLU A 189 8.07 3.93 -15.25
CA GLU A 189 8.43 2.59 -15.75
C GLU A 189 7.29 1.58 -15.98
N SER A 190 6.13 1.73 -15.34
CA SER A 190 5.05 0.72 -15.37
C SER A 190 3.66 1.36 -15.33
N ASP A 191 2.63 0.58 -15.59
CA ASP A 191 1.24 1.00 -15.44
C ASP A 191 0.66 0.58 -14.09
N LEU A 192 1.17 -0.52 -13.51
CA LEU A 192 0.82 -0.99 -12.17
C LEU A 192 2.08 -1.44 -11.43
N ASN A 193 2.27 -0.96 -10.21
CA ASN A 193 3.20 -1.56 -9.26
C ASN A 193 2.43 -2.38 -8.22
N LEU A 194 2.96 -3.55 -7.88
CA LEU A 194 2.48 -4.38 -6.80
C LEU A 194 3.61 -4.59 -5.80
N LEU A 195 3.45 -4.10 -4.58
CA LEU A 195 4.38 -4.35 -3.49
C LEU A 195 3.80 -5.42 -2.57
N LEU A 196 4.33 -6.64 -2.67
CA LEU A 196 3.97 -7.73 -1.77
C LEU A 196 4.70 -7.58 -0.44
N LEU A 197 3.99 -7.83 0.66
CA LEU A 197 4.49 -7.83 2.02
C LEU A 197 4.32 -9.24 2.60
N GLY A 198 5.41 -9.81 3.13
CA GLY A 198 5.44 -11.15 3.74
C GLY A 198 6.23 -11.17 5.05
N ARG A 199 5.84 -12.02 5.97
CA ARG A 199 6.55 -12.32 7.23
C ARG A 199 6.74 -13.82 7.37
#